data_476ae40f71135f76e08fe74d20cfdb21
#
_entry.id   476ae40f71135f76e08fe74d20cfdb21
#
_cell.length_a   1.000
_cell.length_b   1.000
_cell.length_c   1.000
_cell.angle_alpha   90.00
_cell.angle_beta   90.00
_cell.angle_gamma   90.00
#
_symmetry.space_group_name_H-M   'P 1'
#
loop_
_entity.id
_entity.type
_entity.pdbx_description
1 polymer ?
#
loop_
_entity_poly.entity_id
_entity_poly.type
_entity_poly.pdbx_seq_one_letter_code
_entity_poly.pdbx_strand_id
1 'polypeptide(L)'
;RSSSSAASDVYKRQIFDAAIVNLFFSDNAADAEILGLEGDFIYLTDNDWVLSGAFSMLDTELTKRLALTNDIVEGSELAFAPGYQANIAARKEWGMSSGNTAHWQGQVTISDDSFSDIMEPNRALQSGYSLANMRAGVSNDNWVAEVYIDNLTDKRAEISNTFVFDRERIMIVRPRTLGLRLKYNF
;
A
#
# COMPACT_ATOMS: atom_id res chain seq x y z
N ARG A 1 -20.40 -4.86 -11.06
CA ARG A 1 -20.35 -3.68 -11.95
C ARG A 1 -19.25 -2.77 -11.46
N SER A 2 -18.15 -2.74 -12.16
CA SER A 2 -17.11 -1.74 -11.98
C SER A 2 -17.57 -0.45 -12.65
N SER A 3 -17.68 0.63 -11.92
CA SER A 3 -17.84 1.97 -12.47
C SER A 3 -16.50 2.68 -12.33
N SER A 4 -15.79 2.87 -13.43
CA SER A 4 -14.68 3.80 -13.47
C SER A 4 -15.25 5.21 -13.51
N SER A 5 -14.97 6.01 -12.50
CA SER A 5 -15.21 7.46 -12.55
C SER A 5 -13.86 8.14 -12.73
N ALA A 6 -13.65 8.82 -13.84
CA ALA A 6 -12.59 9.80 -13.96
C ALA A 6 -12.97 11.00 -13.07
N ALA A 7 -12.26 11.15 -11.97
CA ALA A 7 -12.36 12.33 -11.12
C ALA A 7 -11.13 13.20 -11.37
N SER A 8 -11.32 14.42 -11.82
CA SER A 8 -10.30 15.45 -11.80
C SER A 8 -10.23 15.99 -10.37
N ASP A 9 -9.21 15.61 -9.63
CA ASP A 9 -8.96 16.15 -8.30
C ASP A 9 -7.93 17.28 -8.37
N VAL A 10 -8.27 18.40 -7.74
CA VAL A 10 -7.32 19.50 -7.54
C VAL A 10 -6.42 19.15 -6.37
N TYR A 11 -5.17 18.86 -6.66
CA TYR A 11 -4.19 18.49 -5.65
C TYR A 11 -3.83 19.68 -4.77
N LYS A 12 -4.19 19.63 -3.49
CA LYS A 12 -3.83 20.63 -2.48
C LYS A 12 -2.56 20.22 -1.77
N ARG A 13 -1.51 21.01 -1.89
CA ARG A 13 -0.26 20.79 -1.18
C ARG A 13 0.13 21.97 -0.32
N GLN A 14 0.82 21.71 0.79
CA GLN A 14 1.53 22.74 1.52
C GLN A 14 2.80 23.13 0.74
N ILE A 15 2.85 24.36 0.28
CA ILE A 15 4.03 24.96 -0.37
C ILE A 15 4.82 25.70 0.70
N PHE A 16 6.14 25.47 0.72
CA PHE A 16 7.04 26.18 1.61
C PHE A 16 7.53 27.44 0.89
N ASP A 17 7.18 28.63 1.38
CA ASP A 17 7.79 29.86 0.91
C ASP A 17 9.04 30.17 1.75
N ALA A 18 10.22 29.99 1.17
CA ALA A 18 11.50 30.24 1.81
C ALA A 18 11.74 31.73 2.13
N ALA A 19 10.96 32.65 1.58
CA ALA A 19 11.05 34.08 1.86
C ALA A 19 10.35 34.48 3.16
N ILE A 20 9.46 33.62 3.69
CA ILE A 20 8.74 33.87 4.94
C ILE A 20 9.05 32.74 5.90
N VAL A 21 10.01 32.95 6.78
CA VAL A 21 10.48 31.97 7.77
C VAL A 21 9.28 31.40 8.56
N ASN A 22 9.01 30.09 8.39
CA ASN A 22 8.04 29.29 9.14
C ASN A 22 6.55 29.49 8.85
N LEU A 23 6.13 29.99 7.70
CA LEU A 23 4.72 29.97 7.31
C LEU A 23 4.43 28.79 6.38
N PHE A 24 3.64 27.85 6.87
CA PHE A 24 3.02 26.79 6.06
C PHE A 24 1.69 27.31 5.51
N PHE A 25 1.51 27.27 4.22
CA PHE A 25 0.23 27.52 3.60
C PHE A 25 -0.15 26.38 2.65
N SER A 26 -1.43 26.20 2.43
CA SER A 26 -1.95 25.24 1.47
C SER A 26 -2.46 25.99 0.26
N ASP A 27 -1.99 25.60 -0.90
CA ASP A 27 -2.44 26.17 -2.17
C ASP A 27 -2.62 25.07 -3.22
N ASN A 28 -3.27 25.41 -4.33
CA ASN A 28 -3.38 24.54 -5.48
C ASN A 28 -2.06 24.54 -6.23
N ALA A 29 -1.36 23.41 -6.22
CA ALA A 29 -0.05 23.28 -6.84
C ALA A 29 -0.14 22.96 -8.33
N ALA A 30 -1.08 22.11 -8.74
CA ALA A 30 -1.29 21.65 -10.11
C ALA A 30 -2.70 21.08 -10.31
N ASP A 31 -3.14 21.02 -11.57
CA ASP A 31 -4.22 20.14 -11.99
C ASP A 31 -3.63 18.76 -12.30
N ALA A 32 -4.38 17.70 -12.05
CA ALA A 32 -3.94 16.33 -12.32
C ALA A 32 -5.07 15.52 -12.97
N GLU A 33 -4.68 14.59 -13.81
CA GLU A 33 -5.57 13.57 -14.37
C GLU A 33 -5.18 12.20 -13.80
N ILE A 34 -6.19 11.42 -13.41
CA ILE A 34 -6.02 10.07 -12.89
C ILE A 34 -6.96 9.16 -13.66
N LEU A 35 -6.38 8.18 -14.35
CA LEU A 35 -7.11 7.08 -14.97
C LEU A 35 -6.79 5.81 -14.22
N GLY A 36 -7.80 5.03 -13.82
CA GLY A 36 -7.57 3.83 -13.04
C GLY A 36 -8.54 2.70 -13.32
N LEU A 37 -8.04 1.49 -13.09
CA LEU A 37 -8.82 0.26 -13.06
C LEU A 37 -8.55 -0.44 -11.73
N GLU A 38 -9.61 -0.76 -11.00
CA GLU A 38 -9.52 -1.52 -9.77
C GLU A 38 -10.54 -2.66 -9.73
N GLY A 39 -10.23 -3.70 -8.99
CA GLY A 39 -11.10 -4.84 -8.84
C GLY A 39 -10.67 -5.73 -7.70
N ASP A 40 -11.61 -6.55 -7.26
CA ASP A 40 -11.40 -7.58 -6.26
C ASP A 40 -12.11 -8.88 -6.63
N PHE A 41 -11.67 -9.97 -6.03
CA PHE A 41 -12.30 -11.28 -6.21
C PHE A 41 -12.18 -12.11 -4.94
N ILE A 42 -13.15 -13.00 -4.77
CA ILE A 42 -13.10 -14.13 -3.83
C ILE A 42 -13.54 -15.36 -4.61
N TYR A 43 -12.73 -16.40 -4.56
CA TYR A 43 -13.00 -17.66 -5.22
C TYR A 43 -12.86 -18.83 -4.26
N LEU A 44 -13.91 -19.62 -4.12
CA LEU A 44 -13.92 -20.85 -3.32
C LEU A 44 -13.70 -22.03 -4.26
N THR A 45 -12.67 -22.82 -4.01
CA THR A 45 -12.37 -24.01 -4.80
C THR A 45 -13.10 -25.24 -4.26
N ASP A 46 -13.21 -26.30 -5.07
CA ASP A 46 -13.83 -27.58 -4.68
C ASP A 46 -13.07 -28.29 -3.55
N ASN A 47 -11.83 -27.90 -3.28
CA ASN A 47 -10.98 -28.46 -2.22
C ASN A 47 -10.88 -27.54 -0.98
N ASP A 48 -11.88 -26.71 -0.75
CA ASP A 48 -12.00 -25.78 0.40
C ASP A 48 -10.88 -24.73 0.51
N TRP A 49 -10.22 -24.40 -0.60
CA TRP A 49 -9.38 -23.23 -0.64
C TRP A 49 -10.21 -21.98 -0.90
N VAL A 50 -9.95 -20.95 -0.12
CA VAL A 50 -10.44 -19.60 -0.36
C VAL A 50 -9.29 -18.79 -0.96
N LEU A 51 -9.43 -18.41 -2.22
CA LEU A 51 -8.53 -17.49 -2.91
C LEU A 51 -9.18 -16.12 -2.93
N SER A 52 -8.46 -15.10 -2.53
CA SER A 52 -8.94 -13.73 -2.58
C SER A 52 -7.85 -12.80 -3.09
N GLY A 53 -8.26 -11.73 -3.72
CA GLY A 53 -7.33 -10.72 -4.18
C GLY A 53 -8.02 -9.41 -4.48
N ALA A 54 -7.23 -8.37 -4.46
CA ALA A 54 -7.60 -7.04 -4.92
C ALA A 54 -6.43 -6.46 -5.70
N PHE A 55 -6.72 -5.66 -6.70
CA PHE A 55 -5.72 -4.96 -7.48
C PHE A 55 -6.21 -3.57 -7.86
N SER A 56 -5.26 -2.67 -8.05
CA SER A 56 -5.47 -1.39 -8.69
C SER A 56 -4.36 -1.13 -9.71
N MET A 57 -4.72 -0.49 -10.81
CA MET A 57 -3.82 0.04 -11.82
C MET A 57 -4.17 1.51 -12.00
N LEU A 58 -3.18 2.37 -11.90
CA LEU A 58 -3.34 3.81 -11.99
C LEU A 58 -2.38 4.37 -13.04
N ASP A 59 -2.90 5.27 -13.85
CA ASP A 59 -2.13 6.16 -14.69
C ASP A 59 -2.41 7.58 -14.22
N THR A 60 -1.37 8.31 -13.85
CA THR A 60 -1.49 9.60 -13.19
C THR A 60 -0.57 10.61 -13.85
N GLU A 61 -1.09 11.79 -14.14
CA GLU A 61 -0.34 12.85 -14.80
C GLU A 61 -0.69 14.23 -14.24
N LEU A 62 0.32 15.05 -14.01
CA LEU A 62 0.14 16.48 -13.75
C LEU A 62 -0.10 17.22 -15.07
N THR A 63 -1.31 17.69 -15.30
CA THR A 63 -1.74 18.24 -16.58
C THR A 63 -1.48 19.74 -16.70
N LYS A 64 -1.44 20.45 -15.57
CA LYS A 64 -1.24 21.88 -15.55
C LYS A 64 -0.62 22.34 -14.25
N ARG A 65 0.45 23.10 -14.36
CA ARG A 65 1.06 23.79 -13.21
C ARG A 65 0.26 25.03 -12.84
N LEU A 66 -0.14 25.17 -11.59
CA LEU A 66 -0.85 26.32 -11.04
C LEU A 66 0.06 27.19 -10.16
N ALA A 67 1.05 26.57 -9.49
CA ALA A 67 2.01 27.29 -8.66
C ALA A 67 3.07 28.04 -9.50
N LEU A 68 3.53 29.18 -8.99
CA LEU A 68 4.57 30.02 -9.62
C LEU A 68 5.99 29.47 -9.36
N THR A 69 6.17 28.15 -9.46
CA THR A 69 7.48 27.50 -9.32
C THR A 69 7.78 26.64 -10.55
N ASN A 70 9.06 26.52 -10.91
CA ASN A 70 9.49 25.61 -11.97
C ASN A 70 9.76 24.20 -11.48
N ASP A 71 9.59 23.94 -10.19
CA ASP A 71 9.87 22.64 -9.57
C ASP A 71 8.78 21.61 -9.86
N ILE A 72 7.63 22.03 -10.38
CA ILE A 72 6.54 21.15 -10.79
C ILE A 72 6.57 21.02 -12.31
N VAL A 73 6.72 19.80 -12.80
CA VAL A 73 6.82 19.48 -14.23
C VAL A 73 5.51 18.85 -14.70
N GLU A 74 4.90 19.45 -15.73
CA GLU A 74 3.74 18.88 -16.43
C GLU A 74 4.14 17.57 -17.10
N GLY A 75 3.27 16.56 -17.08
CA GLY A 75 3.57 15.21 -17.52
C GLY A 75 4.17 14.31 -16.45
N SER A 76 4.48 14.83 -15.27
CA SER A 76 4.97 14.02 -14.15
C SER A 76 3.84 13.26 -13.46
N GLU A 77 4.17 12.07 -12.95
CA GLU A 77 3.27 11.26 -12.14
C GLU A 77 3.01 11.90 -10.77
N LEU A 78 1.87 11.60 -10.18
CA LEU A 78 1.53 12.00 -8.83
C LEU A 78 2.41 11.32 -7.78
N ALA A 79 2.61 11.99 -6.67
CA ALA A 79 3.33 11.42 -5.53
C ALA A 79 2.52 10.30 -4.87
N PHE A 80 3.23 9.25 -4.43
CA PHE A 80 2.65 8.08 -3.76
C PHE A 80 1.55 7.36 -4.55
N ALA A 81 1.61 7.42 -5.87
CA ALA A 81 0.66 6.83 -6.79
C ALA A 81 1.36 5.74 -7.64
N PRO A 82 1.59 4.54 -7.13
CA PRO A 82 2.21 3.46 -7.89
C PRO A 82 1.32 3.05 -9.06
N GLY A 83 1.93 2.75 -10.21
CA GLY A 83 1.24 2.36 -11.44
C GLY A 83 0.39 1.09 -11.29
N TYR A 84 0.79 0.18 -10.41
CA TYR A 84 -0.06 -0.95 -10.00
C TYR A 84 0.18 -1.36 -8.55
N GLN A 85 -0.86 -1.89 -7.92
CA GLN A 85 -0.81 -2.56 -6.63
C GLN A 85 -1.68 -3.81 -6.67
N ALA A 86 -1.25 -4.86 -5.98
CA ALA A 86 -2.04 -6.08 -5.83
C ALA A 86 -1.83 -6.71 -4.46
N ASN A 87 -2.90 -7.32 -3.96
CA ASN A 87 -2.87 -8.16 -2.77
C ASN A 87 -3.57 -9.48 -3.10
N ILE A 88 -2.89 -10.59 -2.90
CA ILE A 88 -3.42 -11.93 -3.18
C ILE A 88 -3.25 -12.78 -1.93
N ALA A 89 -4.30 -13.48 -1.52
CA ALA A 89 -4.27 -14.38 -0.39
C ALA A 89 -4.89 -15.73 -0.75
N ALA A 90 -4.34 -16.78 -0.16
CA ALA A 90 -4.87 -18.12 -0.20
C ALA A 90 -5.03 -18.61 1.23
N ARG A 91 -6.21 -19.14 1.57
CA ARG A 91 -6.54 -19.69 2.89
C ARG A 91 -7.17 -21.07 2.72
N LYS A 92 -6.81 -21.96 3.61
CA LYS A 92 -7.47 -23.26 3.74
C LYS A 92 -7.74 -23.57 5.20
N GLU A 93 -8.90 -24.16 5.46
CA GLU A 93 -9.30 -24.71 6.74
C GLU A 93 -9.66 -26.18 6.59
N TRP A 94 -9.38 -26.97 7.61
CA TRP A 94 -9.76 -28.38 7.64
C TRP A 94 -10.00 -28.87 9.08
N GLY A 95 -10.99 -29.75 9.23
CA GLY A 95 -11.28 -30.40 10.50
C GLY A 95 -10.21 -31.42 10.86
N MET A 96 -9.84 -31.46 12.14
CA MET A 96 -8.93 -32.43 12.70
C MET A 96 -9.72 -33.52 13.45
N SER A 97 -9.18 -34.73 13.57
CA SER A 97 -9.81 -35.85 14.33
C SER A 97 -10.03 -35.52 15.81
N SER A 98 -9.34 -34.53 16.36
CA SER A 98 -9.49 -34.03 17.73
C SER A 98 -10.71 -33.10 17.92
N GLY A 99 -11.51 -32.83 16.89
CA GLY A 99 -12.61 -31.86 16.94
C GLY A 99 -12.17 -30.39 16.78
N ASN A 100 -10.88 -30.13 16.61
CA ASN A 100 -10.37 -28.82 16.34
C ASN A 100 -10.35 -28.54 14.82
N THR A 101 -10.26 -27.27 14.44
CA THR A 101 -10.06 -26.82 13.06
C THR A 101 -8.65 -26.28 12.89
N ALA A 102 -7.91 -26.82 11.95
CA ALA A 102 -6.63 -26.26 11.54
C ALA A 102 -6.83 -25.29 10.37
N HIS A 103 -5.98 -24.28 10.28
CA HIS A 103 -5.97 -23.35 9.16
C HIS A 103 -4.55 -23.01 8.73
N TRP A 104 -4.43 -22.66 7.48
CA TRP A 104 -3.24 -22.05 6.88
C TRP A 104 -3.66 -20.89 5.99
N GLN A 105 -2.85 -19.84 5.97
CA GLN A 105 -3.04 -18.70 5.09
C GLN A 105 -1.69 -18.15 4.62
N GLY A 106 -1.57 -17.93 3.33
CA GLY A 106 -0.48 -17.19 2.71
C GLY A 106 -1.03 -15.93 2.05
N GLN A 107 -0.25 -14.87 2.05
CA GLN A 107 -0.62 -13.59 1.45
C GLN A 107 0.61 -12.95 0.79
N VAL A 108 0.42 -12.39 -0.39
CA VAL A 108 1.44 -11.61 -1.10
C VAL A 108 0.86 -10.25 -1.43
N THR A 109 1.61 -9.20 -1.10
CA THR A 109 1.33 -7.83 -1.50
C THR A 109 2.41 -7.38 -2.46
N ILE A 110 2.02 -6.78 -3.57
CA ILE A 110 2.91 -6.26 -4.60
C ILE A 110 2.57 -4.78 -4.80
N SER A 111 3.58 -3.94 -4.91
CA SER A 111 3.45 -2.53 -5.28
C SER A 111 4.50 -2.19 -6.30
N ASP A 112 4.11 -1.45 -7.32
CA ASP A 112 5.03 -0.82 -8.26
C ASP A 112 5.83 0.28 -7.57
N ASP A 113 6.79 0.83 -8.28
CA ASP A 113 7.48 2.03 -7.83
C ASP A 113 6.54 3.24 -7.82
N SER A 114 6.97 4.27 -7.13
CA SER A 114 6.26 5.54 -7.04
C SER A 114 7.22 6.65 -6.66
N PHE A 115 6.82 7.89 -6.84
CA PHE A 115 7.61 9.04 -6.41
C PHE A 115 7.12 9.59 -5.08
N SER A 116 8.05 10.13 -4.30
CA SER A 116 7.75 10.68 -2.97
C SER A 116 7.11 12.07 -3.01
N ASP A 117 7.22 12.77 -4.11
CA ASP A 117 6.83 14.18 -4.24
C ASP A 117 6.47 14.53 -5.67
N ILE A 118 5.68 15.61 -5.86
CA ILE A 118 5.42 16.22 -7.16
C ILE A 118 6.46 17.30 -7.51
N MET A 119 7.23 17.78 -6.52
CA MET A 119 8.28 18.79 -6.72
C MET A 119 9.62 18.12 -7.01
N GLU A 120 10.22 18.40 -8.15
CA GLU A 120 11.47 17.78 -8.60
C GLU A 120 12.61 17.78 -7.57
N PRO A 121 12.88 18.86 -6.81
CA PRO A 121 13.94 18.85 -5.81
C PRO A 121 13.77 17.84 -4.67
N ASN A 122 12.53 17.42 -4.41
CA ASN A 122 12.16 16.49 -3.34
C ASN A 122 11.66 15.14 -3.87
N ARG A 123 11.68 14.98 -5.20
CA ARG A 123 11.14 13.82 -5.90
C ARG A 123 12.13 12.66 -5.85
N ALA A 124 11.95 11.75 -4.92
CA ALA A 124 12.74 10.52 -4.81
C ALA A 124 11.93 9.32 -5.30
N LEU A 125 12.57 8.45 -6.09
CA LEU A 125 11.97 7.19 -6.53
C LEU A 125 11.95 6.21 -5.38
N GLN A 126 10.77 5.76 -5.01
CA GLN A 126 10.52 4.66 -4.07
C GLN A 126 10.34 3.38 -4.87
N SER A 127 11.34 2.51 -4.83
CA SER A 127 11.34 1.26 -5.61
C SER A 127 10.17 0.36 -5.27
N GLY A 128 9.56 -0.23 -6.27
CA GLY A 128 8.53 -1.24 -6.14
C GLY A 128 8.98 -2.42 -5.27
N TYR A 129 8.02 -3.10 -4.65
CA TYR A 129 8.32 -4.19 -3.73
C TYR A 129 7.24 -5.27 -3.74
N SER A 130 7.63 -6.43 -3.21
CA SER A 130 6.70 -7.49 -2.84
C SER A 130 6.95 -7.95 -1.41
N LEU A 131 5.87 -8.19 -0.68
CA LEU A 131 5.89 -8.70 0.69
C LEU A 131 5.09 -10.00 0.75
N ALA A 132 5.62 -10.99 1.43
CA ALA A 132 4.94 -12.25 1.68
C ALA A 132 4.74 -12.45 3.18
N ASN A 133 3.54 -12.87 3.55
CA ASN A 133 3.16 -13.17 4.93
C ASN A 133 2.55 -14.56 4.98
N MET A 134 2.77 -15.27 6.08
CA MET A 134 2.20 -16.60 6.31
C MET A 134 1.69 -16.72 7.73
N ARG A 135 0.63 -17.49 7.91
CA ARG A 135 0.12 -17.87 9.22
C ARG A 135 -0.46 -19.26 9.17
N ALA A 136 -0.35 -19.97 10.28
CA ALA A 136 -0.96 -21.27 10.47
C ALA A 136 -1.38 -21.43 11.92
N GLY A 137 -2.49 -22.10 12.17
CA GLY A 137 -3.00 -22.24 13.50
C GLY A 137 -4.03 -23.35 13.65
N VAL A 138 -4.44 -23.52 14.90
CA VAL A 138 -5.50 -24.45 15.29
C VAL A 138 -6.46 -23.68 16.18
N SER A 139 -7.74 -23.98 16.04
CA SER A 139 -8.81 -23.34 16.82
C SER A 139 -9.92 -24.33 17.16
N ASN A 140 -10.68 -23.98 18.17
CA ASN A 140 -12.01 -24.53 18.44
C ASN A 140 -12.92 -23.37 18.91
N ASP A 141 -14.11 -23.73 19.43
CA ASP A 141 -15.12 -22.74 19.85
C ASP A 141 -14.59 -21.76 20.91
N ASN A 142 -13.63 -22.16 21.74
CA ASN A 142 -13.17 -21.41 22.89
C ASN A 142 -11.80 -20.75 22.69
N TRP A 143 -10.93 -21.31 21.86
CA TRP A 143 -9.58 -20.79 21.74
C TRP A 143 -9.02 -20.85 20.32
N VAL A 144 -8.03 -19.99 20.07
CA VAL A 144 -7.21 -19.96 18.84
C VAL A 144 -5.75 -19.90 19.24
N ALA A 145 -4.93 -20.77 18.64
CA ALA A 145 -3.48 -20.71 18.70
C ALA A 145 -2.94 -20.59 17.27
N GLU A 146 -2.20 -19.55 16.97
CA GLU A 146 -1.69 -19.23 15.63
C GLU A 146 -0.23 -18.81 15.69
N VAL A 147 0.59 -19.34 14.83
CA VAL A 147 1.94 -18.82 14.53
C VAL A 147 1.88 -18.05 13.25
N TYR A 148 2.65 -16.94 13.16
CA TYR A 148 2.69 -16.15 11.96
C TYR A 148 4.11 -15.63 11.66
N ILE A 149 4.36 -15.40 10.40
CA ILE A 149 5.54 -14.72 9.88
C ILE A 149 5.06 -13.59 8.97
N ASP A 150 5.34 -12.37 9.36
CA ASP A 150 5.16 -11.20 8.51
C ASP A 150 6.49 -10.85 7.85
N ASN A 151 6.43 -10.38 6.60
CA ASN A 151 7.60 -10.07 5.78
C ASN A 151 8.59 -11.22 5.70
N LEU A 152 8.14 -12.36 5.18
CA LEU A 152 8.89 -13.62 5.10
C LEU A 152 10.28 -13.47 4.45
N THR A 153 10.41 -12.59 3.47
CA THR A 153 11.65 -12.34 2.72
C THR A 153 12.57 -11.31 3.38
N ASP A 154 12.17 -10.73 4.51
CA ASP A 154 12.86 -9.62 5.20
C ASP A 154 13.17 -8.43 4.28
N LYS A 155 12.23 -8.13 3.38
CA LYS A 155 12.38 -7.00 2.45
C LYS A 155 12.34 -5.68 3.22
N ARG A 156 13.28 -4.79 2.92
CA ARG A 156 13.33 -3.43 3.46
C ARG A 156 12.84 -2.45 2.41
N ALA A 157 11.54 -2.52 2.12
CA ALA A 157 10.92 -1.60 1.17
C ALA A 157 10.69 -0.23 1.82
N GLU A 158 10.94 0.81 1.06
CA GLU A 158 10.57 2.17 1.40
C GLU A 158 9.10 2.38 1.08
N ILE A 159 8.32 2.84 2.04
CA ILE A 159 6.87 3.09 1.89
C ILE A 159 6.52 4.56 2.00
N SER A 160 7.47 5.38 2.41
CA SER A 160 7.36 6.84 2.40
C SER A 160 8.75 7.45 2.43
N ASN A 161 8.92 8.50 1.65
CA ASN A 161 10.09 9.35 1.68
C ASN A 161 9.61 10.80 1.67
N THR A 162 9.98 11.57 2.65
CA THR A 162 9.55 12.97 2.79
C THR A 162 10.72 13.84 3.24
N PHE A 163 10.76 15.06 2.76
CA PHE A 163 11.72 16.08 3.19
C PHE A 163 11.07 17.02 4.20
N VAL A 164 11.71 17.19 5.35
CA VAL A 164 11.30 18.14 6.37
C VAL A 164 12.53 18.95 6.80
N PHE A 165 12.55 20.23 6.56
CA PHE A 165 13.68 21.12 6.83
C PHE A 165 15.01 20.59 6.25
N ASP A 166 15.02 20.28 4.96
CA ASP A 166 16.18 19.73 4.22
C ASP A 166 16.71 18.38 4.75
N ARG A 167 15.90 17.70 5.54
CA ARG A 167 16.20 16.36 6.03
C ARG A 167 15.27 15.33 5.42
N GLU A 168 15.84 14.38 4.76
CA GLU A 168 15.16 13.21 4.26
C GLU A 168 14.69 12.33 5.42
N ARG A 169 13.44 11.87 5.35
CA ARG A 169 12.84 10.94 6.30
C ARG A 169 12.25 9.78 5.53
N ILE A 170 12.87 8.63 5.68
CA ILE A 170 12.48 7.40 5.02
C ILE A 170 11.74 6.52 6.03
N MET A 171 10.54 6.08 5.67
CA MET A 171 9.81 5.03 6.38
C MET A 171 9.95 3.72 5.61
N ILE A 172 10.35 2.68 6.31
CA ILE A 172 10.47 1.33 5.74
C ILE A 172 9.40 0.41 6.33
N VAL A 173 9.07 -0.64 5.59
CA VAL A 173 8.23 -1.72 6.10
C VAL A 173 8.87 -2.36 7.33
N ARG A 174 8.01 -2.90 8.21
CA ARG A 174 8.48 -3.64 9.38
C ARG A 174 9.38 -4.81 8.94
N PRO A 175 10.53 -5.03 9.59
CA PRO A 175 11.37 -6.21 9.34
C PRO A 175 10.59 -7.51 9.54
N ARG A 176 11.15 -8.62 9.05
CA ARG A 176 10.56 -9.93 9.29
C ARG A 176 10.24 -10.13 10.77
N THR A 177 9.00 -10.46 11.03
CA THR A 177 8.48 -10.63 12.39
C THR A 177 7.87 -12.02 12.51
N LEU A 178 8.37 -12.81 13.45
CA LEU A 178 7.79 -14.08 13.85
C LEU A 178 7.01 -13.88 15.14
N GLY A 179 5.79 -14.41 15.21
CA GLY A 179 4.97 -14.24 16.38
C GLY A 179 4.03 -15.42 16.66
N LEU A 180 3.55 -15.44 17.90
CA LEU A 180 2.52 -16.36 18.39
C LEU A 180 1.32 -15.53 18.84
N ARG A 181 0.14 -15.96 18.43
CA ARG A 181 -1.13 -15.39 18.86
C ARG A 181 -1.94 -16.45 19.58
N LEU A 182 -2.32 -16.14 20.81
CA LEU A 182 -3.23 -16.96 21.60
C LEU A 182 -4.46 -16.12 21.93
N LYS A 183 -5.64 -16.68 21.70
CA LYS A 183 -6.91 -16.06 22.06
C LYS A 183 -7.76 -17.11 22.79
N TYR A 184 -8.36 -16.70 23.88
CA TYR A 184 -9.33 -17.52 24.63
C TYR A 184 -10.61 -16.70 24.87
N ASN A 185 -11.76 -17.30 24.65
CA ASN A 185 -13.07 -16.72 24.92
C ASN A 185 -13.65 -17.44 26.17
N PHE A 186 -13.97 -16.67 27.20
CA PHE A 186 -14.54 -17.13 28.45
C PHE A 186 -16.06 -17.27 28.34
#